data_821b83554cad9d7ae109ba0f85d4c880
#
_entry.id   821b83554cad9d7ae109ba0f85d4c880
#
_cell.length_a   1.000
_cell.length_b   1.000
_cell.length_c   1.000
_cell.angle_alpha   90.00
_cell.angle_beta   90.00
_cell.angle_gamma   90.00
#
_symmetry.space_group_name_H-M   'P 1'
#
loop_
_entity.id
_entity.type
_entity.pdbx_description
1 polymer ?
#
loop_
_entity_poly.entity_id
_entity_poly.type
_entity_poly.pdbx_seq_one_letter_code
_entity_poly.pdbx_strand_id
1 'polypeptide(L)'
;MQAPTKVATRTAIAASGAPVTILAFAGDIASTSKEPILEAYGATDAQKLLLDFSGTEYVNSSGIAIIIQLLLDATRNGGRTVGIFGLTPHFQKVFTMVGIGKYATLSPDEATALRLL
;
A
#
# COMPACT_ATOMS: atom_id res chain seq x y z
N MET A 1 -11.04 6.50 20.09
CA MET A 1 -9.77 5.76 20.22
C MET A 1 -9.45 5.09 18.91
N GLN A 2 -8.24 5.28 18.42
CA GLN A 2 -7.81 4.66 17.16
C GLN A 2 -7.37 3.21 17.41
N ALA A 3 -7.69 2.32 16.49
CA ALA A 3 -7.15 0.98 16.48
C ALA A 3 -5.68 1.05 16.04
N PRO A 4 -4.75 0.40 16.77
CA PRO A 4 -3.35 0.45 16.39
C PRO A 4 -3.11 -0.19 15.03
N THR A 5 -2.18 0.38 14.27
CA THR A 5 -1.79 -0.14 12.96
C THR A 5 -0.99 -1.42 13.12
N LYS A 6 -1.35 -2.42 12.35
CA LYS A 6 -0.56 -3.65 12.21
C LYS A 6 -0.23 -3.86 10.74
N VAL A 7 0.98 -4.31 10.47
CA VAL A 7 1.41 -4.61 9.11
C VAL A 7 1.89 -6.05 9.06
N ALA A 8 1.23 -6.85 8.24
CA ALA A 8 1.64 -8.22 7.97
C ALA A 8 2.27 -8.28 6.58
N THR A 9 3.31 -9.08 6.42
CA THR A 9 4.02 -9.22 5.14
C THR A 9 3.82 -10.64 4.63
N ARG A 10 3.46 -10.77 3.36
CA ARG A 10 3.39 -12.06 2.69
C ARG A 10 3.87 -11.91 1.25
N THR A 11 4.12 -13.02 0.58
CA THR A 11 4.60 -13.02 -0.79
C THR A 11 3.56 -13.64 -1.71
N ALA A 12 3.57 -13.21 -2.97
CA ALA A 12 2.72 -13.73 -4.02
C ALA A 12 3.48 -13.69 -5.33
N ILE A 13 2.89 -14.26 -6.38
CA ILE A 13 3.48 -14.25 -7.72
C ILE A 13 2.54 -13.49 -8.63
N ALA A 14 3.06 -12.48 -9.32
CA ALA A 14 2.32 -11.72 -10.33
C ALA A 14 2.01 -12.60 -11.55
N ALA A 15 1.07 -12.18 -12.37
CA ALA A 15 0.74 -12.88 -13.62
C ALA A 15 1.96 -12.98 -14.55
N SER A 16 2.88 -12.01 -14.46
CA SER A 16 4.14 -12.03 -15.21
C SER A 16 5.15 -13.08 -14.70
N GLY A 17 4.89 -13.72 -13.57
CA GLY A 17 5.81 -14.64 -12.92
C GLY A 17 6.75 -13.98 -11.92
N ALA A 18 6.71 -12.65 -11.78
CA ALA A 18 7.60 -11.95 -10.86
C ALA A 18 7.13 -12.08 -9.41
N PRO A 19 8.07 -12.17 -8.45
CA PRO A 19 7.70 -12.18 -7.04
C PRO A 19 7.18 -10.81 -6.59
N VAL A 20 6.16 -10.82 -5.73
CA VAL A 20 5.51 -9.62 -5.19
C VAL A 20 5.53 -9.73 -3.68
N THR A 21 5.92 -8.65 -3.00
CA THR A 21 5.74 -8.54 -1.55
C THR A 21 4.45 -7.78 -1.30
N ILE A 22 3.58 -8.37 -0.48
CA ILE A 22 2.31 -7.76 -0.08
C ILE A 22 2.45 -7.25 1.34
N LEU A 23 2.21 -5.95 1.53
CA LEU A 23 2.13 -5.32 2.84
C LEU A 23 0.65 -5.16 3.17
N ALA A 24 0.16 -5.97 4.10
CA ALA A 24 -1.24 -5.95 4.51
C ALA A 24 -1.40 -5.11 5.77
N PHE A 25 -2.15 -4.04 5.65
CA PHE A 25 -2.40 -3.12 6.76
C PHE A 25 -3.70 -3.48 7.45
N ALA A 26 -3.70 -3.38 8.78
CA ALA A 26 -4.90 -3.55 9.60
C ALA A 26 -4.93 -2.43 10.64
N GLY A 27 -6.13 -2.05 11.08
CA GLY A 27 -6.32 -0.94 11.99
C GLY A 27 -6.36 0.39 11.26
N ASP A 28 -6.33 1.47 12.02
CA ASP A 28 -6.38 2.83 11.46
C ASP A 28 -4.97 3.29 11.08
N ILE A 29 -4.86 4.05 10.01
CA ILE A 29 -3.57 4.60 9.57
C ILE A 29 -3.53 6.09 9.89
N ALA A 30 -2.60 6.48 10.74
CA ALA A 30 -2.45 7.82 11.28
C ALA A 30 -0.95 8.12 11.50
N SER A 31 -0.63 9.22 12.16
CA SER A 31 0.77 9.60 12.42
C SER A 31 1.54 8.51 13.17
N THR A 32 0.88 7.78 14.07
CA THR A 32 1.49 6.70 14.84
C THR A 32 1.78 5.45 14.00
N SER A 33 1.29 5.40 12.77
CA SER A 33 1.50 4.27 11.86
C SER A 33 2.83 4.30 11.13
N LYS A 34 3.57 5.42 11.22
CA LYS A 34 4.78 5.64 10.41
C LYS A 34 5.83 4.56 10.63
N GLU A 35 6.17 4.26 11.89
CA GLU A 35 7.21 3.28 12.19
C GLU A 35 6.87 1.87 11.69
N PRO A 36 5.71 1.28 12.03
CA PRO A 36 5.40 -0.07 11.56
C PRO A 36 5.32 -0.15 10.04
N ILE A 37 4.81 0.89 9.37
CA ILE A 37 4.71 0.89 7.91
C ILE A 37 6.09 0.98 7.27
N LEU A 38 6.93 1.93 7.70
CA LEU A 38 8.25 2.10 7.11
C LEU A 38 9.19 0.95 7.47
N GLU A 39 9.03 0.33 8.63
CA GLU A 39 9.79 -0.86 9.02
C GLU A 39 9.47 -2.03 8.09
N ALA A 40 8.19 -2.31 7.86
CA ALA A 40 7.78 -3.39 6.96
C ALA A 40 8.23 -3.11 5.52
N TYR A 41 8.10 -1.88 5.07
CA TYR A 41 8.56 -1.47 3.74
C TYR A 41 10.09 -1.63 3.61
N GLY A 42 10.84 -1.22 4.61
CA GLY A 42 12.30 -1.31 4.61
C GLY A 42 12.83 -2.72 4.72
N ALA A 43 12.01 -3.67 5.16
CA ALA A 43 12.41 -5.07 5.29
C ALA A 43 12.34 -5.85 3.98
N THR A 44 11.79 -5.27 2.92
CA THR A 44 11.69 -5.91 1.61
C THR A 44 12.42 -5.10 0.55
N ASP A 45 13.07 -5.80 -0.38
CA ASP A 45 13.70 -5.19 -1.55
C ASP A 45 13.03 -5.63 -2.85
N ALA A 46 11.84 -6.23 -2.77
CA ALA A 46 11.11 -6.69 -3.94
C ALA A 46 10.83 -5.54 -4.91
N GLN A 47 11.00 -5.79 -6.20
CA GLN A 47 10.74 -4.78 -7.23
C GLN A 47 9.26 -4.50 -7.39
N LYS A 48 8.39 -5.43 -7.01
CA LYS A 48 6.94 -5.29 -7.08
C LYS A 48 6.36 -5.37 -5.69
N LEU A 49 5.61 -4.33 -5.31
CA LEU A 49 4.96 -4.21 -4.02
C LEU A 49 3.46 -4.10 -4.22
N LEU A 50 2.71 -4.71 -3.31
CA LEU A 50 1.26 -4.60 -3.31
C LEU A 50 0.82 -4.20 -1.91
N LEU A 51 0.09 -3.11 -1.81
CA LEU A 51 -0.42 -2.61 -0.54
C LEU A 51 -1.88 -3.04 -0.40
N ASP A 52 -2.16 -3.80 0.66
CA ASP A 52 -3.48 -4.34 0.94
C ASP A 52 -4.12 -3.55 2.07
N PHE A 53 -5.17 -2.81 1.75
CA PHE A 53 -5.91 -2.00 2.71
C PHE A 53 -7.22 -2.64 3.16
N SER A 54 -7.45 -3.92 2.85
CA SER A 54 -8.74 -4.56 3.18
C SER A 54 -8.99 -4.66 4.68
N GLY A 55 -7.96 -4.61 5.52
CA GLY A 55 -8.07 -4.57 6.97
C GLY A 55 -8.14 -3.17 7.57
N THR A 56 -8.18 -2.13 6.74
CA THR A 56 -8.16 -0.72 7.16
C THR A 56 -9.44 -0.03 6.73
N GLU A 57 -10.13 0.62 7.66
CA GLU A 57 -11.36 1.37 7.37
C GLU A 57 -11.13 2.88 7.38
N TYR A 58 -10.08 3.35 8.07
CA TYR A 58 -9.85 4.78 8.24
C TYR A 58 -8.38 5.13 8.07
N VAL A 59 -8.13 6.20 7.31
CA VAL A 59 -6.81 6.78 7.09
C VAL A 59 -6.96 8.29 7.25
N ASN A 60 -6.28 8.90 8.23
CA ASN A 60 -6.33 10.34 8.38
C ASN A 60 -5.31 11.02 7.45
N SER A 61 -5.27 12.36 7.46
CA SER A 61 -4.38 13.11 6.57
C SER A 61 -2.90 12.80 6.82
N SER A 62 -2.51 12.57 8.08
CA SER A 62 -1.13 12.14 8.39
C SER A 62 -0.83 10.76 7.83
N GLY A 63 -1.81 9.85 7.88
CA GLY A 63 -1.69 8.51 7.30
C GLY A 63 -1.55 8.56 5.78
N ILE A 64 -2.33 9.41 5.12
CA ILE A 64 -2.23 9.61 3.67
C ILE A 64 -0.83 10.10 3.30
N ALA A 65 -0.28 11.05 4.07
CA ALA A 65 1.06 11.56 3.84
C ALA A 65 2.14 10.46 3.96
N ILE A 66 1.98 9.55 4.92
CA ILE A 66 2.90 8.42 5.10
C ILE A 66 2.85 7.50 3.87
N ILE A 67 1.66 7.19 3.38
CA ILE A 67 1.50 6.33 2.21
C ILE A 67 2.11 7.00 0.97
N ILE A 68 1.87 8.31 0.78
CA ILE A 68 2.47 9.05 -0.33
C ILE A 68 3.99 9.02 -0.25
N GLN A 69 4.55 9.22 0.94
CA GLN A 69 6.00 9.16 1.15
C GLN A 69 6.57 7.80 0.76
N LEU A 70 5.91 6.73 1.17
CA LEU A 70 6.30 5.36 0.79
C LEU A 70 6.27 5.19 -0.73
N LEU A 71 5.19 5.65 -1.38
CA LEU A 71 5.04 5.53 -2.83
C LEU A 71 6.12 6.31 -3.58
N LEU A 72 6.43 7.52 -3.13
CA LEU A 72 7.47 8.32 -3.74
C LEU A 72 8.84 7.65 -3.61
N ASP A 73 9.14 7.12 -2.44
CA ASP A 73 10.40 6.42 -2.23
C ASP A 73 10.50 5.17 -3.10
N ALA A 74 9.44 4.37 -3.12
CA ALA A 74 9.42 3.12 -3.89
C ALA A 74 9.56 3.38 -5.39
N THR A 75 8.83 4.36 -5.94
CA THR A 75 8.79 4.58 -7.38
C THR A 75 9.94 5.43 -7.88
N ARG A 76 10.25 6.55 -7.21
CA ARG A 76 11.28 7.48 -7.68
C ARG A 76 12.68 7.04 -7.29
N ASN A 77 12.86 6.61 -6.04
CA ASN A 77 14.20 6.26 -5.55
C ASN A 77 14.51 4.79 -5.78
N GLY A 78 13.51 3.90 -5.69
CA GLY A 78 13.71 2.48 -5.81
C GLY A 78 13.40 1.89 -7.17
N GLY A 79 12.74 2.63 -8.06
CA GLY A 79 12.31 2.13 -9.37
C GLY A 79 11.34 0.97 -9.28
N ARG A 80 10.60 0.87 -8.17
CA ARG A 80 9.67 -0.24 -7.92
C ARG A 80 8.30 0.05 -8.51
N THR A 81 7.58 -1.03 -8.81
CA THR A 81 6.17 -0.95 -9.23
C THR A 81 5.30 -1.24 -8.02
N VAL A 82 4.27 -0.42 -7.80
CA VAL A 82 3.40 -0.54 -6.64
C VAL A 82 1.94 -0.63 -7.09
N GLY A 83 1.22 -1.59 -6.51
CA GLY A 83 -0.23 -1.70 -6.65
C GLY A 83 -0.90 -1.51 -5.30
N ILE A 84 -2.17 -1.13 -5.33
CA ILE A 84 -3.00 -0.95 -4.12
C ILE A 84 -4.34 -1.62 -4.36
N PHE A 85 -4.83 -2.35 -3.36
CA PHE A 85 -6.19 -2.89 -3.40
C PHE A 85 -6.82 -2.86 -2.00
N GLY A 86 -8.12 -3.10 -1.96
CA GLY A 86 -8.85 -3.27 -0.69
C GLY A 86 -9.31 -1.98 -0.06
N LEU A 87 -9.16 -0.83 -0.72
CA LEU A 87 -9.68 0.45 -0.21
C LEU A 87 -11.20 0.45 -0.18
N THR A 88 -11.77 1.05 0.86
CA THR A 88 -13.21 1.35 0.86
C THR A 88 -13.53 2.32 -0.29
N PRO A 89 -14.78 2.37 -0.77
CA PRO A 89 -15.14 3.31 -1.84
C PRO A 89 -14.80 4.76 -1.49
N HIS A 90 -14.97 5.14 -0.23
CA HIS A 90 -14.62 6.48 0.24
C HIS A 90 -13.12 6.75 0.07
N PHE A 91 -12.27 5.86 0.55
CA PHE A 91 -10.82 6.07 0.47
C PHE A 91 -10.27 5.85 -0.93
N GLN A 92 -10.94 5.07 -1.76
CA GLN A 92 -10.61 4.99 -3.18
C GLN A 92 -10.75 6.37 -3.82
N LYS A 93 -11.82 7.10 -3.53
CA LYS A 93 -12.00 8.48 -3.99
C LYS A 93 -10.94 9.41 -3.44
N VAL A 94 -10.68 9.34 -2.13
CA VAL A 94 -9.69 10.21 -1.47
C VAL A 94 -8.30 9.99 -2.10
N PHE A 95 -7.89 8.75 -2.25
CA PHE A 95 -6.58 8.42 -2.82
C PHE A 95 -6.48 8.89 -4.28
N THR A 96 -7.54 8.73 -5.05
CA THR A 96 -7.58 9.24 -6.43
C THR A 96 -7.46 10.75 -6.47
N MET A 97 -8.16 11.45 -5.58
CA MET A 97 -8.14 12.91 -5.52
C MET A 97 -6.76 13.47 -5.14
N VAL A 98 -6.01 12.80 -4.28
CA VAL A 98 -4.67 13.26 -3.91
C VAL A 98 -3.60 12.82 -4.91
N GLY A 99 -3.99 12.14 -5.99
CA GLY A 99 -3.08 11.84 -7.11
C GLY A 99 -2.27 10.57 -6.94
N ILE A 100 -2.69 9.64 -6.08
CA ILE A 100 -1.96 8.39 -5.85
C ILE A 100 -1.84 7.55 -7.13
N GLY A 101 -2.80 7.67 -8.05
CA GLY A 101 -2.75 6.97 -9.33
C GLY A 101 -1.51 7.26 -10.19
N LYS A 102 -0.76 8.31 -9.88
CA LYS A 102 0.52 8.62 -10.55
C LYS A 102 1.63 7.68 -10.10
N TYR A 103 1.50 7.05 -8.94
CA TYR A 103 2.57 6.28 -8.31
C TYR A 103 2.20 4.82 -8.11
N ALA A 104 0.91 4.49 -8.13
CA ALA A 104 0.43 3.14 -7.87
C ALA A 104 -0.82 2.87 -8.68
N THR A 105 -1.03 1.60 -9.04
CA THR A 105 -2.23 1.16 -9.72
C THR A 105 -3.26 0.74 -8.68
N LEU A 106 -4.45 1.35 -8.73
CA LEU A 106 -5.56 1.00 -7.83
C LEU A 106 -6.37 -0.13 -8.45
N SER A 107 -6.64 -1.15 -7.66
CA SER A 107 -7.40 -2.33 -8.10
C SER A 107 -8.46 -2.68 -7.08
N PRO A 108 -9.57 -3.34 -7.50
CA PRO A 108 -10.63 -3.70 -6.56
C PRO A 108 -10.25 -4.87 -5.66
N ASP A 109 -9.37 -5.77 -6.10
CA ASP A 109 -9.02 -6.96 -5.36
C ASP A 109 -7.59 -7.41 -5.69
N GLU A 110 -7.11 -8.39 -4.93
CA GLU A 110 -5.75 -8.92 -5.05
C GLU A 110 -5.51 -9.57 -6.42
N ALA A 111 -6.46 -10.35 -6.91
CA ALA A 111 -6.30 -11.06 -8.18
C ALA A 111 -6.12 -10.09 -9.34
N THR A 112 -6.91 -9.01 -9.38
CA THR A 112 -6.77 -7.97 -10.39
C THR A 112 -5.43 -7.25 -10.24
N ALA A 113 -5.03 -6.93 -9.01
CA ALA A 113 -3.75 -6.27 -8.75
C ALA A 113 -2.58 -7.10 -9.23
N LEU A 114 -2.58 -8.40 -8.96
CA LEU A 114 -1.51 -9.31 -9.40
C LEU A 114 -1.43 -9.46 -10.91
N ARG A 115 -2.58 -9.33 -11.61
CA ARG A 115 -2.58 -9.33 -13.07
C ARG A 115 -1.94 -8.06 -13.65
N LEU A 116 -2.07 -6.93 -12.96
CA LEU A 116 -1.55 -5.64 -13.43
C LEU A 116 -0.09 -5.41 -13.06
N LEU A 117 0.44 -6.18 -12.15
CA LEU A 117 1.86 -6.17 -11.80
C LEU A 117 2.62 -7.17 -12.68
#